data_553d5585d7b77ee901b51145656001f1
#
_entry.id   553d5585d7b77ee901b51145656001f1
#
_cell.length_a   1.000
_cell.length_b   1.000
_cell.length_c   1.000
_cell.angle_alpha   90.00
_cell.angle_beta   90.00
_cell.angle_gamma   90.00
#
_symmetry.space_group_name_H-M   'P 1'
#
loop_
_entity.id
_entity.type
_entity.pdbx_description
1 polymer ?
#
loop_
_entity_poly.entity_id
_entity_poly.type
_entity_poly.pdbx_seq_one_letter_code
_entity_poly.pdbx_strand_id
1 'polypeptide(L)'
;MTEIGARTFYHGTKAELKPGDMLQGGYSSNYTERRSPWIYFSETVFAATWGAELAKGEGPGRIYVVEPTGPFMDDPNVTDRKFPGNPTKSYRSREPLRVVGEYLDWHGHSPEEIQAMKDFLADKEPIDD
;
A
#
# COMPACT_ATOMS: atom_id res chain seq x y z
N MET A 1 21.58 -20.24 -5.88
CA MET A 1 20.41 -20.78 -5.24
C MET A 1 19.19 -19.95 -5.55
N THR A 2 18.11 -20.61 -5.80
CA THR A 2 16.90 -19.84 -5.98
C THR A 2 16.56 -19.13 -4.68
N GLU A 3 15.93 -18.03 -4.81
CA GLU A 3 15.45 -17.26 -3.70
C GLU A 3 14.15 -17.83 -3.17
N ILE A 4 14.12 -19.15 -2.96
CA ILE A 4 12.91 -19.80 -2.45
C ILE A 4 12.53 -19.13 -1.15
N GLY A 5 11.33 -18.63 -1.10
CA GLY A 5 10.87 -17.88 0.05
C GLY A 5 11.17 -16.41 -0.02
N ALA A 6 11.96 -15.96 -0.99
CA ALA A 6 12.14 -14.53 -1.18
C ALA A 6 10.79 -13.93 -1.57
N ARG A 7 10.45 -12.82 -0.94
CA ARG A 7 9.18 -12.14 -1.17
C ARG A 7 9.45 -10.74 -1.67
N THR A 8 8.66 -10.29 -2.62
CA THR A 8 8.74 -8.94 -3.11
C THR A 8 7.55 -8.15 -2.58
N PHE A 9 7.84 -7.01 -1.99
CA PHE A 9 6.80 -6.15 -1.42
C PHE A 9 6.71 -4.86 -2.20
N TYR A 10 5.50 -4.31 -2.29
CA TYR A 10 5.19 -3.12 -3.05
C TYR A 10 4.45 -2.12 -2.20
N HIS A 11 4.69 -0.84 -2.45
CA HIS A 11 3.97 0.25 -1.78
C HIS A 11 3.51 1.25 -2.82
N GLY A 12 2.22 1.54 -2.84
CA GLY A 12 1.63 2.52 -3.76
C GLY A 12 1.51 3.88 -3.09
N THR A 13 1.93 4.92 -3.79
CA THR A 13 1.95 6.28 -3.27
C THR A 13 1.96 7.26 -4.43
N LYS A 14 1.82 8.54 -4.15
CA LYS A 14 2.05 9.60 -5.12
C LYS A 14 3.34 10.36 -4.84
N ALA A 15 4.06 9.96 -3.80
CA ALA A 15 5.32 10.61 -3.46
C ALA A 15 6.42 10.17 -4.43
N GLU A 16 7.33 11.09 -4.69
CA GLU A 16 8.48 10.82 -5.53
C GLU A 16 9.63 10.42 -4.62
N LEU A 17 10.03 9.16 -4.71
CA LEU A 17 10.99 8.56 -3.78
C LEU A 17 12.19 8.00 -4.54
N LYS A 18 13.29 7.78 -3.84
CA LYS A 18 14.53 7.27 -4.40
C LYS A 18 14.96 6.01 -3.67
N PRO A 19 15.74 5.13 -4.32
CA PRO A 19 16.30 3.97 -3.62
C PRO A 19 17.04 4.42 -2.35
N GLY A 20 16.75 3.72 -1.26
CA GLY A 20 17.33 4.03 0.04
C GLY A 20 16.47 4.93 0.91
N ASP A 21 15.46 5.58 0.34
CA ASP A 21 14.53 6.38 1.15
C ASP A 21 13.78 5.49 2.11
N MET A 22 13.41 6.05 3.25
CA MET A 22 12.66 5.33 4.28
C MET A 22 11.24 5.88 4.36
N LEU A 23 10.27 4.98 4.25
CA LEU A 23 8.85 5.32 4.37
C LEU A 23 8.38 4.97 5.77
N GLN A 24 7.79 5.92 6.45
CA GLN A 24 7.31 5.73 7.82
C GLN A 24 5.84 6.05 7.93
N GLY A 25 5.18 5.40 8.89
CA GLY A 25 3.81 5.77 9.26
C GLY A 25 3.78 7.12 9.95
N GLY A 26 2.59 7.54 10.37
CA GLY A 26 2.42 8.83 11.02
C GLY A 26 2.00 9.95 10.08
N TYR A 27 1.90 9.66 8.79
CA TYR A 27 1.38 10.59 7.80
C TYR A 27 -0.12 10.36 7.63
N SER A 28 -0.79 11.28 6.93
CA SER A 28 -2.22 11.11 6.64
C SER A 28 -2.45 9.82 5.88
N SER A 29 -3.54 9.12 6.24
CA SER A 29 -3.94 7.90 5.56
C SER A 29 -4.23 8.18 4.08
N ASN A 30 -4.06 7.17 3.22
CA ASN A 30 -4.40 7.27 1.81
C ASN A 30 -5.90 7.53 1.59
N TYR A 31 -6.73 7.24 2.58
CA TYR A 31 -8.18 7.32 2.42
C TYR A 31 -8.84 8.36 3.31
N THR A 32 -8.16 8.85 4.33
CA THR A 32 -8.75 9.78 5.29
C THR A 32 -7.74 10.86 5.65
N GLU A 33 -8.21 11.88 6.40
CA GLU A 33 -7.33 12.91 6.92
C GLU A 33 -6.62 12.47 8.21
N ARG A 34 -6.99 11.33 8.75
CA ARG A 34 -6.42 10.84 9.99
C ARG A 34 -4.98 10.39 9.79
N ARG A 35 -4.14 10.70 10.75
CA ARG A 35 -2.79 10.16 10.77
C ARG A 35 -2.82 8.73 11.30
N SER A 36 -1.96 7.88 10.72
CA SER A 36 -1.86 6.50 11.12
C SER A 36 -0.44 6.18 11.51
N PRO A 37 -0.21 5.43 12.61
CA PRO A 37 1.14 4.99 12.95
C PRO A 37 1.64 3.88 12.04
N TRP A 38 0.78 3.38 11.15
CA TRP A 38 1.08 2.24 10.29
C TRP A 38 1.51 2.69 8.91
N ILE A 39 2.43 1.93 8.30
CA ILE A 39 2.72 2.04 6.88
C ILE A 39 2.24 0.75 6.22
N TYR A 40 1.58 0.87 5.07
CA TYR A 40 0.92 -0.24 4.39
C TYR A 40 1.68 -0.66 3.15
N PHE A 41 1.67 -1.96 2.85
CA PHE A 41 2.35 -2.50 1.69
C PHE A 41 1.74 -3.87 1.35
N SER A 42 2.12 -4.43 0.21
CA SER A 42 1.57 -5.72 -0.20
C SER A 42 2.56 -6.51 -1.03
N GLU A 43 2.27 -7.82 -1.17
CA GLU A 43 3.03 -8.67 -2.08
C GLU A 43 2.42 -8.70 -3.49
N THR A 44 1.32 -7.99 -3.72
CA THR A 44 0.65 -7.96 -5.02
C THR A 44 0.69 -6.57 -5.61
N VAL A 45 0.97 -6.50 -6.91
CA VAL A 45 0.91 -5.25 -7.66
C VAL A 45 -0.54 -4.76 -7.70
N PHE A 46 -1.50 -5.69 -7.72
CA PHE A 46 -2.92 -5.35 -7.71
C PHE A 46 -3.27 -4.42 -6.53
N ALA A 47 -2.90 -4.83 -5.31
CA ALA A 47 -3.19 -4.02 -4.13
C ALA A 47 -2.40 -2.71 -4.12
N ALA A 48 -1.14 -2.76 -4.55
CA ALA A 48 -0.32 -1.55 -4.61
C ALA A 48 -0.85 -0.54 -5.62
N THR A 49 -1.43 -1.02 -6.72
CA THR A 49 -2.05 -0.15 -7.73
C THR A 49 -3.16 0.68 -7.11
N TRP A 50 -4.05 0.05 -6.34
CA TRP A 50 -5.10 0.79 -5.63
C TRP A 50 -4.49 1.78 -4.65
N GLY A 51 -3.45 1.37 -3.92
CA GLY A 51 -2.76 2.27 -3.00
C GLY A 51 -2.23 3.51 -3.71
N ALA A 52 -1.63 3.33 -4.88
CA ALA A 52 -1.08 4.44 -5.66
C ALA A 52 -2.17 5.38 -6.16
N GLU A 53 -3.27 4.80 -6.66
CA GLU A 53 -4.34 5.59 -7.27
C GLU A 53 -5.20 6.31 -6.25
N LEU A 54 -5.33 5.75 -5.04
CA LEU A 54 -6.13 6.35 -3.98
C LEU A 54 -5.30 7.23 -3.04
N ALA A 55 -3.99 7.27 -3.22
CA ALA A 55 -3.13 8.04 -2.35
C ALA A 55 -3.46 9.53 -2.43
N LYS A 56 -3.27 10.22 -1.32
CA LYS A 56 -3.44 11.66 -1.26
C LYS A 56 -2.27 12.35 -1.93
N GLY A 57 -2.53 13.52 -2.49
CA GLY A 57 -1.54 14.32 -3.15
C GLY A 57 -1.85 14.52 -4.61
N GLU A 58 -1.00 15.29 -5.28
CA GLU A 58 -1.16 15.59 -6.69
C GLU A 58 -0.15 14.80 -7.50
N GLY A 59 -0.43 14.68 -8.79
CA GLY A 59 0.43 13.97 -9.69
C GLY A 59 0.05 12.51 -9.84
N PRO A 60 0.80 11.76 -10.63
CA PRO A 60 0.48 10.37 -10.91
C PRO A 60 0.81 9.46 -9.73
N GLY A 61 0.08 8.36 -9.64
CA GLY A 61 0.42 7.31 -8.69
C GLY A 61 1.72 6.65 -9.07
N ARG A 62 2.43 6.12 -8.06
CA ARG A 62 3.70 5.43 -8.24
C ARG A 62 3.70 4.18 -7.38
N ILE A 63 4.40 3.17 -7.83
CA ILE A 63 4.59 1.93 -7.06
C ILE A 63 6.09 1.73 -6.88
N TYR A 64 6.47 1.43 -5.64
CA TYR A 64 7.87 1.15 -5.32
C TYR A 64 8.00 -0.27 -4.79
N VAL A 65 9.12 -0.90 -5.13
CA VAL A 65 9.54 -2.12 -4.45
C VAL A 65 10.15 -1.68 -3.13
N VAL A 66 9.72 -2.31 -2.06
CA VAL A 66 10.13 -1.91 -0.71
C VAL A 66 10.56 -3.12 0.11
N GLU A 67 11.29 -2.87 1.18
CA GLU A 67 11.69 -3.90 2.14
C GLU A 67 11.26 -3.47 3.52
N PRO A 68 10.52 -4.33 4.26
CA PRO A 68 10.22 -4.06 5.66
C PRO A 68 11.51 -4.06 6.47
N THR A 69 11.63 -3.16 7.44
CA THR A 69 12.82 -3.11 8.29
C THR A 69 12.55 -3.67 9.69
N GLY A 70 11.33 -4.14 9.93
CA GLY A 70 10.96 -4.73 11.21
C GLY A 70 9.71 -5.57 11.07
N PRO A 71 9.09 -5.94 12.20
CA PRO A 71 7.92 -6.81 12.18
C PRO A 71 6.74 -6.16 11.46
N PHE A 72 5.92 -6.99 10.83
CA PHE A 72 4.69 -6.53 10.19
C PHE A 72 3.61 -7.59 10.39
N MET A 73 2.38 -7.22 10.09
CA MET A 73 1.23 -8.10 10.24
C MET A 73 0.27 -7.90 9.09
N ASP A 74 -0.66 -8.85 8.94
CA ASP A 74 -1.71 -8.72 7.93
C ASP A 74 -2.50 -7.43 8.17
N ASP A 75 -2.86 -6.77 7.07
CA ASP A 75 -3.68 -5.56 7.13
C ASP A 75 -5.11 -5.96 7.49
N PRO A 76 -5.61 -5.59 8.67
CA PRO A 76 -6.96 -6.00 9.09
C PRO A 76 -8.06 -5.36 8.26
N ASN A 77 -7.75 -4.32 7.51
CA ASN A 77 -8.74 -3.67 6.66
C ASN A 77 -9.17 -4.54 5.48
N VAL A 78 -8.35 -5.53 5.11
CA VAL A 78 -8.65 -6.42 3.98
C VAL A 78 -8.58 -7.90 4.36
N THR A 79 -8.09 -8.23 5.55
CA THR A 79 -7.97 -9.63 5.99
C THR A 79 -9.29 -10.11 6.56
N ASP A 80 -9.74 -11.29 6.14
CA ASP A 80 -10.98 -11.93 6.59
C ASP A 80 -12.22 -11.04 6.40
N ARG A 81 -12.21 -10.24 5.34
CA ARG A 81 -13.34 -9.35 5.05
C ARG A 81 -14.32 -10.02 4.10
N LYS A 82 -14.10 -9.87 2.80
CA LYS A 82 -14.99 -10.48 1.82
C LYS A 82 -14.77 -11.97 1.72
N PHE A 83 -13.52 -12.40 1.84
CA PHE A 83 -13.11 -13.80 1.80
C PHE A 83 -12.24 -14.10 3.00
N PRO A 84 -12.17 -15.38 3.44
CA PRO A 84 -11.25 -15.74 4.51
C PRO A 84 -9.80 -15.49 4.12
N GLY A 85 -9.00 -15.10 5.10
CA GLY A 85 -7.57 -14.88 4.92
C GLY A 85 -7.24 -13.52 4.32
N ASN A 86 -6.04 -13.42 3.78
CA ASN A 86 -5.50 -12.19 3.22
C ASN A 86 -5.25 -12.38 1.71
N PRO A 87 -6.31 -12.37 0.89
CA PRO A 87 -6.16 -12.71 -0.53
C PRO A 87 -5.33 -11.72 -1.33
N THR A 88 -5.29 -10.45 -0.92
CA THR A 88 -4.46 -9.45 -1.60
C THR A 88 -3.05 -9.40 -1.05
N LYS A 89 -2.76 -10.19 -0.02
CA LYS A 89 -1.46 -10.24 0.65
C LYS A 89 -0.99 -8.84 1.02
N SER A 90 -1.84 -8.15 1.75
CA SER A 90 -1.60 -6.78 2.21
C SER A 90 -1.22 -6.81 3.68
N TYR A 91 -0.29 -5.94 4.04
CA TYR A 91 0.30 -5.92 5.38
C TYR A 91 0.45 -4.49 5.88
N ARG A 92 0.73 -4.37 7.16
CA ARG A 92 1.07 -3.08 7.76
C ARG A 92 2.17 -3.26 8.78
N SER A 93 2.95 -2.21 8.98
CA SER A 93 4.05 -2.21 9.95
C SER A 93 4.13 -0.87 10.63
N ARG A 94 4.63 -0.87 11.85
CA ARG A 94 4.98 0.37 12.55
C ARG A 94 6.42 0.77 12.29
N GLU A 95 7.20 -0.14 11.70
CA GLU A 95 8.58 0.12 11.35
C GLU A 95 8.68 0.62 9.92
N PRO A 96 9.69 1.41 9.58
CA PRO A 96 9.80 1.95 8.23
C PRO A 96 9.97 0.89 7.16
N LEU A 97 9.60 1.24 5.93
CA LEU A 97 9.91 0.46 4.74
C LEU A 97 11.06 1.14 4.02
N ARG A 98 12.04 0.35 3.59
CA ARG A 98 13.14 0.89 2.78
C ARG A 98 12.79 0.77 1.30
N VAL A 99 12.92 1.87 0.57
CA VAL A 99 12.64 1.87 -0.87
C VAL A 99 13.82 1.22 -1.60
N VAL A 100 13.51 0.21 -2.42
CA VAL A 100 14.50 -0.47 -3.26
C VAL A 100 14.57 0.20 -4.61
N GLY A 101 13.43 0.52 -5.21
CA GLY A 101 13.37 1.16 -6.51
C GLY A 101 11.93 1.31 -6.95
N GLU A 102 11.71 2.00 -8.04
CA GLU A 102 10.36 2.19 -8.57
C GLU A 102 9.99 1.02 -9.48
N TYR A 103 8.75 0.54 -9.35
CA TYR A 103 8.20 -0.51 -10.19
C TYR A 103 7.33 0.13 -11.26
N LEU A 104 7.70 -0.02 -12.51
CA LEU A 104 7.07 0.71 -13.62
C LEU A 104 6.08 -0.13 -14.44
N ASP A 105 6.10 -1.44 -14.27
CA ASP A 105 5.30 -2.35 -15.10
C ASP A 105 3.93 -2.61 -14.49
N TRP A 106 3.10 -1.55 -14.45
CA TRP A 106 1.75 -1.66 -13.92
C TRP A 106 0.80 -0.75 -14.69
N HIS A 107 -0.48 -1.09 -14.62
CA HIS A 107 -1.53 -0.34 -15.31
C HIS A 107 -2.57 0.13 -14.30
N GLY A 108 -2.98 1.37 -14.41
CA GLY A 108 -3.98 1.93 -13.54
C GLY A 108 -5.39 1.54 -13.94
N HIS A 109 -6.33 1.85 -13.09
CA HIS A 109 -7.75 1.67 -13.35
C HIS A 109 -8.31 2.88 -14.08
N SER A 110 -9.49 2.74 -14.68
CA SER A 110 -10.15 3.86 -15.32
C SER A 110 -10.60 4.90 -14.29
N PRO A 111 -10.80 6.15 -14.69
CA PRO A 111 -11.34 7.15 -13.77
C PRO A 111 -12.66 6.72 -13.13
N GLU A 112 -13.51 6.01 -13.89
CA GLU A 112 -14.79 5.52 -13.39
C GLU A 112 -14.61 4.46 -12.30
N GLU A 113 -13.65 3.56 -12.50
CA GLU A 113 -13.34 2.54 -11.51
C GLU A 113 -12.76 3.14 -10.25
N ILE A 114 -11.88 4.13 -10.40
CA ILE A 114 -11.28 4.81 -9.26
C ILE A 114 -12.36 5.55 -8.47
N GLN A 115 -13.27 6.23 -9.16
CA GLN A 115 -14.35 6.95 -8.47
C GLN A 115 -15.28 6.00 -7.74
N ALA A 116 -15.60 4.86 -8.36
CA ALA A 116 -16.43 3.84 -7.71
C ALA A 116 -15.78 3.31 -6.42
N MET A 117 -14.47 3.11 -6.44
CA MET A 117 -13.76 2.67 -5.25
C MET A 117 -13.76 3.75 -4.18
N LYS A 118 -13.56 5.01 -4.55
CA LYS A 118 -13.61 6.12 -3.61
C LYS A 118 -14.99 6.21 -2.94
N ASP A 119 -16.04 6.05 -3.72
CA ASP A 119 -17.41 6.07 -3.19
C ASP A 119 -17.64 4.92 -2.22
N PHE A 120 -17.14 3.74 -2.56
CA PHE A 120 -17.24 2.57 -1.69
C PHE A 120 -16.52 2.79 -0.37
N LEU A 121 -15.33 3.39 -0.42
CA LEU A 121 -14.51 3.62 0.76
C LEU A 121 -14.97 4.80 1.62
N ALA A 122 -15.78 5.70 1.05
CA ALA A 122 -16.21 6.92 1.75
C ALA A 122 -16.93 6.62 3.05
N ASP A 123 -17.67 5.49 3.12
CA ASP A 123 -18.41 5.10 4.31
C ASP A 123 -17.68 4.10 5.19
N LYS A 124 -16.41 3.84 4.90
CA LYS A 124 -15.62 2.86 5.64
C LYS A 124 -14.66 3.56 6.59
N GLU A 125 -14.50 3.00 7.77
CA GLU A 125 -13.53 3.48 8.74
C GLU A 125 -12.34 2.52 8.76
N PRO A 126 -11.10 3.05 8.75
CA PRO A 126 -9.93 2.17 8.87
C PRO A 126 -9.93 1.47 10.22
N ILE A 127 -9.43 0.25 10.23
CA ILE A 127 -9.34 -0.56 11.45
C ILE A 127 -8.02 -0.23 12.13
N ASP A 128 -8.09 0.23 13.37
CA ASP A 128 -6.94 0.53 14.23
C ASP A 128 -5.94 1.53 13.63
N ASP A 129 -6.42 2.45 12.83
CA ASP A 129 -5.58 3.53 12.32
C ASP A 129 -5.43 4.65 13.35
#